data_09402a10d789bc1b5e733c81d08ac548
#
_entry.id   09402a10d789bc1b5e733c81d08ac548
#
_cell.length_a   1.000
_cell.length_b   1.000
_cell.length_c   1.000
_cell.angle_alpha   90.00
_cell.angle_beta   90.00
_cell.angle_gamma   90.00
#
_symmetry.space_group_name_H-M   'P 1'
#
loop_
_entity.id
_entity.type
_entity.pdbx_description
1 polymer ?
#
loop_
_entity_poly.entity_id
_entity_poly.type
_entity_poly.pdbx_seq_one_letter_code
_entity_poly.pdbx_strand_id
1 'polypeptide(L)' 'MKKTKIVCSISDRRCEVDFLRKLFIAGMNVVRMNTAHATPDGIRTIIRNTREVSPHLALL' A
#
# COMPACT_ATOMS: atom_id res chain seq x y z
N MET A 1 9.02 7.04 23.49
CA MET A 1 9.27 6.80 22.07
C MET A 1 8.11 7.32 21.23
N LYS A 2 8.45 8.06 20.23
CA LYS A 2 7.47 8.62 19.34
C LYS A 2 7.04 7.60 18.29
N LYS A 3 5.74 7.41 18.14
CA LYS A 3 5.22 6.55 17.10
C LYS A 3 4.70 7.41 15.96
N THR A 4 5.38 7.35 14.85
CA THR A 4 4.97 8.07 13.66
C THR A 4 4.46 7.08 12.62
N LYS A 5 3.25 7.32 12.16
CA LYS A 5 2.69 6.49 11.10
C LYS A 5 3.13 7.06 9.75
N ILE A 6 3.66 6.20 8.92
CA ILE A 6 4.07 6.58 7.57
C ILE A 6 2.99 6.11 6.62
N VAL A 7 2.39 7.08 5.93
CA VAL A 7 1.34 6.83 4.95
C VAL A 7 1.92 7.03 3.57
N CYS A 8 1.81 6.01 2.72
CA CYS A 8 2.27 6.09 1.35
C CYS A 8 1.07 5.99 0.41
N SER A 9 1.00 6.92 -0.54
CA SER A 9 -0.03 6.87 -1.58
C SER A 9 0.39 5.92 -2.68
N ILE A 10 -0.42 4.91 -2.94
CA ILE A 10 -0.11 3.87 -3.91
C ILE A 10 -1.14 3.93 -5.04
N SER A 11 -0.67 3.93 -6.27
CA SER A 11 -1.52 3.87 -7.44
C SER A 11 -1.54 2.45 -8.02
N ASP A 12 -2.55 2.16 -8.83
CA ASP A 12 -2.65 0.87 -9.49
C ASP A 12 -1.57 0.67 -10.55
N ARG A 13 -0.87 1.73 -10.93
CA ARG A 13 0.24 1.66 -11.88
C ARG A 13 1.53 1.24 -11.22
N ARG A 14 1.62 1.39 -9.90
CA ARG A 14 2.83 1.06 -9.17
C ARG A 14 2.47 0.50 -7.82
N CYS A 15 2.04 -0.75 -7.86
CA CYS A 15 1.61 -1.46 -6.66
C CYS A 15 2.18 -2.88 -6.61
N GLU A 16 3.33 -3.09 -7.26
CA GLU A 16 3.97 -4.40 -7.27
C GLU A 16 4.36 -4.80 -5.84
N VAL A 17 4.34 -6.09 -5.58
CA VAL A 17 4.66 -6.63 -4.25
C VAL A 17 6.06 -6.20 -3.84
N ASP A 18 7.04 -6.26 -4.73
CA ASP A 18 8.41 -5.86 -4.42
C ASP A 18 8.49 -4.39 -4.02
N PHE A 19 7.78 -3.53 -4.73
CA PHE A 19 7.75 -2.11 -4.42
C PHE A 19 7.11 -1.86 -3.05
N LEU A 20 5.97 -2.48 -2.79
CA LEU A 20 5.28 -2.35 -1.51
C LEU A 20 6.13 -2.90 -0.36
N ARG A 21 6.82 -4.01 -0.59
CA ARG A 21 7.68 -4.60 0.42
C ARG A 21 8.83 -3.67 0.79
N LYS A 22 9.43 -3.01 -0.18
CA LYS A 22 10.50 -2.04 0.08
C LYS A 22 9.98 -0.89 0.94
N LEU A 23 8.79 -0.39 0.65
CA LEU A 23 8.19 0.66 1.45
C LEU A 23 7.88 0.17 2.87
N PHE A 24 7.39 -1.05 2.99
CA PHE A 24 7.09 -1.64 4.28
C PHE A 24 8.35 -1.77 5.14
N ILE A 25 9.43 -2.26 4.56
CA ILE A 25 10.71 -2.39 5.25
C ILE A 25 11.23 -1.02 5.67
N ALA A 26 10.99 0.01 4.85
CA ALA A 26 11.39 1.38 5.17
C ALA A 26 10.53 2.02 6.26
N GLY A 27 9.42 1.39 6.67
CA GLY A 27 8.60 1.86 7.77
C GLY A 27 7.17 2.23 7.43
N MET A 28 6.71 1.91 6.22
CA MET A 28 5.32 2.19 5.84
C MET A 28 4.34 1.43 6.73
N ASN A 29 3.37 2.15 7.29
CA ASN A 29 2.32 1.58 8.15
C ASN A 29 0.96 1.54 7.47
N VAL A 30 0.73 2.47 6.54
CA VAL A 30 -0.58 2.65 5.92
C VAL A 30 -0.40 2.79 4.42
N VAL A 31 -1.20 2.06 3.67
CA VAL A 31 -1.31 2.21 2.23
C VAL A 31 -2.55 3.04 1.93
N ARG A 32 -2.35 4.19 1.35
CA ARG A 32 -3.45 5.04 0.89
C ARG A 32 -3.65 4.79 -0.59
N MET A 33 -4.81 4.26 -0.94
CA MET A 33 -5.12 3.98 -2.33
C MET A 33 -5.55 5.25 -3.04
N ASN A 34 -4.88 5.56 -4.15
CA ASN A 34 -5.26 6.67 -4.99
C ASN A 34 -6.36 6.19 -5.94
N THR A 35 -7.60 6.56 -5.65
CA THR A 35 -8.75 6.08 -6.40
C THR A 35 -9.21 7.03 -7.50
N ALA A 36 -8.54 8.17 -7.66
CA ALA A 36 -8.96 9.19 -8.62
C ALA A 36 -9.01 8.65 -10.05
N HIS A 37 -8.09 7.76 -10.40
CA HIS A 37 -8.01 7.19 -11.74
C HIS A 37 -7.96 5.65 -11.71
N ALA A 38 -8.19 5.07 -10.55
CA ALA A 38 -8.08 3.62 -10.41
C ALA A 38 -9.35 2.93 -10.89
N THR A 39 -9.15 1.79 -11.58
CA THR A 39 -10.25 0.92 -11.94
C THR A 39 -10.56 -0.01 -10.77
N PRO A 40 -11.75 -0.65 -10.73
CA PRO A 40 -12.03 -1.66 -9.71
C PRO A 40 -10.99 -2.77 -9.67
N ASP A 41 -10.48 -3.20 -10.82
CA ASP A 41 -9.46 -4.23 -10.89
C ASP A 41 -8.14 -3.72 -10.32
N GLY A 42 -7.78 -2.47 -10.58
CA GLY A 42 -6.59 -1.86 -10.04
C GLY A 42 -6.64 -1.79 -8.52
N ILE A 43 -7.78 -1.43 -7.96
CA ILE A 43 -7.98 -1.38 -6.51
C ILE A 43 -7.83 -2.77 -5.90
N ARG A 44 -8.41 -3.79 -6.51
CA ARG A 44 -8.26 -5.17 -6.04
C ARG A 44 -6.80 -5.61 -6.04
N THR A 45 -6.07 -5.23 -7.08
CA THR A 45 -4.66 -5.56 -7.20
C THR A 45 -3.86 -4.92 -6.06
N ILE A 46 -4.13 -3.65 -5.75
CA ILE A 46 -3.47 -2.97 -4.64
C ILE A 46 -3.75 -3.70 -3.33
N ILE A 47 -5.01 -4.02 -3.08
CA ILE A 47 -5.41 -4.70 -1.85
C ILE A 47 -4.72 -6.05 -1.74
N ARG A 48 -4.77 -6.85 -2.79
CA ARG A 48 -4.16 -8.18 -2.81
C ARG A 48 -2.66 -8.11 -2.58
N ASN A 49 -1.98 -7.21 -3.29
CA ASN A 49 -0.54 -7.08 -3.17
C ASN A 49 -0.14 -6.56 -1.80
N THR A 50 -0.93 -5.66 -1.23
CA THR A 50 -0.69 -5.16 0.13
C THR A 50 -0.80 -6.30 1.14
N ARG A 51 -1.79 -7.16 1.02
CA ARG A 51 -1.96 -8.31 1.91
C ARG A 51 -0.85 -9.33 1.75
N GLU A 52 -0.30 -9.43 0.55
CA GLU A 52 0.84 -10.29 0.28
C GLU A 52 2.07 -9.82 1.05
N VAL A 53 2.25 -8.52 1.18
CA VAL A 53 3.38 -7.94 1.91
C VAL A 53 3.18 -8.09 3.42
N SER A 54 2.03 -7.72 3.92
CA SER A 54 1.71 -7.84 5.35
C SER A 54 0.21 -7.74 5.58
N PRO A 55 -0.37 -8.67 6.40
CA PRO A 55 -1.78 -8.57 6.76
C PRO A 55 -2.05 -7.44 7.75
N HIS A 56 -1.00 -6.83 8.30
CA HIS A 56 -1.14 -5.78 9.31
C HIS A 56 -1.11 -4.37 8.73
N LEU A 57 -0.80 -4.22 7.44
CA LEU A 57 -0.83 -2.92 6.81
C LEU A 57 -2.26 -2.40 6.73
N ALA A 58 -2.46 -1.16 7.16
CA ALA A 58 -3.77 -0.52 7.04
C ALA A 58 -3.98 -0.03 5.62
N LEU A 59 -5.23 -0.08 5.17
CA LEU A 59 -5.63 0.40 3.86
C LEU A 59 -6.63 1.54 4.03
N LEU A 60 -6.40 2.63 3.33
CA LEU A 60 -7.31 3.77 3.32
C LEU A 60 -7.92 4.00 1.95
#